data_d8e53c19ceacfbfb4595f066dcef85ef
#
_entry.id   d8e53c19ceacfbfb4595f066dcef85ef
#
_cell.length_a   1.000
_cell.length_b   1.000
_cell.length_c   1.000
_cell.angle_alpha   90.00
_cell.angle_beta   90.00
_cell.angle_gamma   90.00
#
_symmetry.space_group_name_H-M   'P 1'
#
loop_
_entity.id
_entity.type
_entity.pdbx_description
1 polymer ?
#
loop_
_entity_poly.entity_id
_entity_poly.type
_entity_poly.pdbx_seq_one_letter_code
_entity_poly.pdbx_strand_id
1 'polypeptide(L)'
;MHPIIMALAALAALGSTAAPEAPAALPGWMAGAWQQEGAAGADGAWADEYWTPPRGGTMIGAARIGRGETLSIFEHSRIVRKADGTLSFFAQPRGAPAAEFPMTAQDATMIEFSNPAHDYPQRIRYWREGDHLKARISLIDGSRPVEWDYAPMRGD
;
A
#
# COMPACT_ATOMS: atom_id res chain seq x y z
N MET A 1 40.76 -52.79 38.95
CA MET A 1 40.68 -52.26 37.61
C MET A 1 39.18 -52.12 37.27
N HIS A 2 38.64 -50.92 37.34
CA HIS A 2 37.23 -50.62 36.96
C HIS A 2 37.26 -49.86 35.66
N PRO A 3 36.46 -50.22 34.61
CA PRO A 3 36.33 -49.42 33.43
C PRO A 3 35.28 -48.32 33.64
N ILE A 4 35.64 -47.08 33.33
CA ILE A 4 34.80 -45.93 33.33
C ILE A 4 34.05 -45.96 32.01
N ILE A 5 32.72 -46.07 32.07
CA ILE A 5 31.84 -45.92 30.89
C ILE A 5 31.49 -44.43 30.74
N MET A 6 32.00 -43.79 29.68
CA MET A 6 31.59 -42.44 29.28
C MET A 6 30.25 -42.52 28.50
N ALA A 7 29.19 -41.98 29.07
CA ALA A 7 27.92 -41.78 28.37
C ALA A 7 28.01 -40.51 27.53
N LEU A 8 27.90 -40.64 26.21
CA LEU A 8 27.83 -39.55 25.26
C LEU A 8 26.38 -39.08 25.18
N ALA A 9 26.04 -37.90 25.74
CA ALA A 9 24.73 -37.29 25.60
C ALA A 9 24.62 -36.60 24.23
N ALA A 10 23.80 -37.14 23.33
CA ALA A 10 23.46 -36.50 22.07
C ALA A 10 22.44 -35.41 22.33
N LEU A 11 22.84 -34.17 22.15
CA LEU A 11 21.96 -32.99 22.18
C LEU A 11 21.18 -32.90 20.85
N ALA A 12 19.91 -33.29 20.84
CA ALA A 12 19.05 -33.12 19.68
C ALA A 12 18.68 -31.63 19.56
N ALA A 13 19.18 -30.97 18.53
CA ALA A 13 18.76 -29.62 18.16
C ALA A 13 17.33 -29.67 17.62
N LEU A 14 16.36 -29.17 18.40
CA LEU A 14 14.99 -28.94 17.94
C LEU A 14 15.03 -27.79 16.94
N GLY A 15 14.99 -28.12 15.65
CA GLY A 15 14.80 -27.14 14.59
C GLY A 15 13.43 -26.46 14.75
N SER A 16 13.42 -25.19 15.09
CA SER A 16 12.20 -24.37 15.10
C SER A 16 11.75 -24.20 13.65
N THR A 17 10.75 -24.96 13.21
CA THR A 17 10.04 -24.67 11.96
C THR A 17 9.19 -23.44 12.20
N ALA A 18 9.60 -22.30 11.60
CA ALA A 18 8.77 -21.11 11.59
C ALA A 18 7.39 -21.48 11.00
N ALA A 19 6.32 -21.10 11.71
CA ALA A 19 4.96 -21.25 11.16
C ALA A 19 4.88 -20.47 9.84
N PRO A 20 4.12 -20.96 8.83
CA PRO A 20 3.94 -20.22 7.60
C PRO A 20 3.39 -18.84 7.92
N GLU A 21 4.04 -17.80 7.40
CA GLU A 21 3.62 -16.42 7.58
C GLU A 21 2.19 -16.25 7.04
N ALA A 22 1.30 -15.64 7.83
CA ALA A 22 -0.07 -15.42 7.38
C ALA A 22 -0.05 -14.56 6.11
N PRO A 23 -0.90 -14.86 5.11
CA PRO A 23 -0.91 -14.10 3.86
C PRO A 23 -1.20 -12.63 4.14
N ALA A 24 -0.47 -11.74 3.46
CA ALA A 24 -0.59 -10.29 3.60
C ALA A 24 -2.06 -9.83 3.51
N ALA A 25 -2.54 -9.04 4.46
CA ALA A 25 -3.93 -8.60 4.48
C ALA A 25 -4.16 -7.44 3.50
N LEU A 26 -5.28 -7.46 2.74
CA LEU A 26 -5.70 -6.27 1.99
C LEU A 26 -5.95 -5.11 2.96
N PRO A 27 -5.50 -3.86 2.62
CA PRO A 27 -5.55 -2.72 3.52
C PRO A 27 -6.97 -2.13 3.64
N GLY A 28 -7.89 -2.91 4.23
CA GLY A 28 -9.30 -2.53 4.38
C GLY A 28 -9.54 -1.20 5.09
N TRP A 29 -8.55 -0.71 5.84
CA TRP A 29 -8.56 0.60 6.48
C TRP A 29 -8.46 1.78 5.48
N MET A 30 -8.11 1.54 4.20
CA MET A 30 -8.16 2.53 3.12
C MET A 30 -9.59 2.73 2.59
N ALA A 31 -10.52 1.79 2.82
CA ALA A 31 -11.86 1.86 2.24
C ALA A 31 -12.59 3.13 2.67
N GLY A 32 -13.18 3.82 1.70
CA GLY A 32 -13.91 5.07 1.92
C GLY A 32 -13.79 6.05 0.77
N ALA A 33 -14.34 7.24 0.98
CA ALA A 33 -14.24 8.40 0.13
C ALA A 33 -13.40 9.47 0.86
N TRP A 34 -12.41 10.00 0.20
CA TRP A 34 -11.36 10.84 0.77
C TRP A 34 -11.19 12.11 -0.05
N GLN A 35 -10.94 13.23 0.63
CA GLN A 35 -10.65 14.52 -0.01
C GLN A 35 -9.43 15.17 0.64
N GLN A 36 -8.61 15.84 -0.12
CA GLN A 36 -7.48 16.58 0.41
C GLN A 36 -7.99 17.83 1.11
N GLU A 37 -7.74 17.96 2.44
CA GLU A 37 -8.03 19.15 3.19
C GLU A 37 -7.13 20.31 2.76
N GLY A 38 -7.72 21.50 2.68
CA GLY A 38 -7.00 22.69 2.24
C GLY A 38 -6.62 22.69 0.76
N ALA A 39 -7.06 21.67 0.00
CA ALA A 39 -6.90 21.64 -1.46
C ALA A 39 -7.56 22.82 -2.17
N ALA A 40 -8.58 23.40 -1.58
CA ALA A 40 -9.10 24.72 -1.93
C ALA A 40 -8.15 25.84 -1.44
N GLY A 41 -6.82 25.60 -1.49
CA GLY A 41 -5.84 26.65 -1.27
C GLY A 41 -6.11 27.86 -2.12
N ALA A 42 -5.41 28.97 -1.93
CA ALA A 42 -5.62 30.25 -2.63
C ALA A 42 -5.69 30.13 -4.15
N ASP A 43 -5.36 28.98 -4.72
CA ASP A 43 -5.37 28.68 -6.15
C ASP A 43 -6.41 27.64 -6.59
N GLY A 44 -7.29 27.16 -5.67
CA GLY A 44 -8.41 26.25 -5.97
C GLY A 44 -8.01 24.82 -6.36
N ALA A 45 -6.81 24.36 -6.01
CA ALA A 45 -6.39 22.97 -6.21
C ALA A 45 -7.16 22.00 -5.30
N TRP A 46 -7.52 20.82 -5.81
CA TRP A 46 -8.23 19.78 -5.07
C TRP A 46 -7.79 18.38 -5.51
N ALA A 47 -7.97 17.39 -4.62
CA ALA A 47 -7.76 15.98 -4.92
C ALA A 47 -8.78 15.13 -4.15
N ASP A 48 -9.30 14.11 -4.82
CA ASP A 48 -10.21 13.12 -4.25
C ASP A 48 -9.67 11.71 -4.49
N GLU A 49 -9.94 10.81 -3.55
CA GLU A 49 -9.61 9.40 -3.68
C GLU A 49 -10.71 8.51 -3.08
N TYR A 50 -10.99 7.39 -3.72
CA TYR A 50 -12.06 6.45 -3.36
C TYR A 50 -11.51 5.04 -3.34
N TRP A 51 -11.88 4.24 -2.33
CA TRP A 51 -11.51 2.83 -2.23
C TRP A 51 -12.69 1.98 -1.80
N THR A 52 -12.93 0.86 -2.51
CA THR A 52 -13.91 -0.13 -2.08
C THR A 52 -13.41 -0.93 -0.87
N PRO A 53 -14.30 -1.48 -0.01
CA PRO A 53 -13.91 -2.51 0.94
C PRO A 53 -13.30 -3.74 0.24
N PRO A 54 -12.40 -4.49 0.89
CA PRO A 54 -11.85 -5.74 0.36
C PRO A 54 -12.94 -6.74 0.05
N ARG A 55 -12.93 -7.28 -1.18
CA ARG A 55 -13.83 -8.38 -1.58
C ARG A 55 -13.20 -9.18 -2.72
N GLY A 56 -13.30 -10.53 -2.67
CA GLY A 56 -12.77 -11.41 -3.72
C GLY A 56 -11.27 -11.25 -3.95
N GLY A 57 -10.48 -10.94 -2.89
CA GLY A 57 -9.04 -10.72 -3.03
C GLY A 57 -8.65 -9.39 -3.66
N THR A 58 -9.58 -8.44 -3.78
CA THR A 58 -9.33 -7.16 -4.47
C THR A 58 -9.92 -5.96 -3.71
N MET A 59 -9.32 -4.80 -3.90
CA MET A 59 -9.87 -3.48 -3.63
C MET A 59 -9.76 -2.66 -4.92
N ILE A 60 -10.79 -1.89 -5.27
CA ILE A 60 -10.82 -1.01 -6.43
C ILE A 60 -10.75 0.43 -5.93
N GLY A 61 -9.90 1.24 -6.56
CA GLY A 61 -9.70 2.65 -6.26
C GLY A 61 -9.90 3.54 -7.47
N ALA A 62 -10.21 4.81 -7.22
CA ALA A 62 -10.20 5.87 -8.21
C ALA A 62 -9.72 7.17 -7.57
N ALA A 63 -8.89 7.92 -8.30
CA ALA A 63 -8.41 9.23 -7.87
C ALA A 63 -8.73 10.30 -8.92
N ARG A 64 -8.95 11.53 -8.44
CA ARG A 64 -9.12 12.72 -9.28
C ARG A 64 -8.31 13.87 -8.69
N ILE A 65 -7.64 14.61 -9.54
CA ILE A 65 -6.88 15.81 -9.17
C ILE A 65 -7.26 16.91 -10.14
N GLY A 66 -7.53 18.10 -9.62
CA GLY A 66 -7.93 19.24 -10.46
C GLY A 66 -7.69 20.59 -9.80
N ARG A 67 -8.21 21.63 -10.49
CA ARG A 67 -8.16 23.03 -10.03
C ARG A 67 -9.45 23.74 -10.45
N GLY A 68 -10.14 24.38 -9.51
CA GLY A 68 -11.46 24.95 -9.77
C GLY A 68 -12.39 23.91 -10.38
N GLU A 69 -12.96 24.18 -11.54
CA GLU A 69 -13.85 23.25 -12.27
C GLU A 69 -13.08 22.33 -13.25
N THR A 70 -11.74 22.44 -13.33
CA THR A 70 -10.93 21.73 -14.32
C THR A 70 -10.30 20.46 -13.73
N LEU A 71 -10.64 19.30 -14.30
CA LEU A 71 -9.98 18.03 -14.02
C LEU A 71 -8.62 17.99 -14.73
N SER A 72 -7.53 17.75 -13.95
CA SER A 72 -6.18 17.62 -14.48
C SER A 72 -5.78 16.16 -14.69
N ILE A 73 -6.10 15.29 -13.73
CA ILE A 73 -5.77 13.86 -13.75
C ILE A 73 -6.95 13.07 -13.17
N PHE A 74 -7.22 11.91 -13.77
CA PHE A 74 -7.97 10.83 -13.14
C PHE A 74 -7.15 9.54 -13.22
N GLU A 75 -7.34 8.66 -12.25
CA GLU A 75 -6.69 7.36 -12.20
C GLU A 75 -7.65 6.28 -11.73
N HIS A 76 -7.59 5.12 -12.38
CA HIS A 76 -8.16 3.89 -11.84
C HIS A 76 -7.04 3.06 -11.21
N SER A 77 -7.30 2.55 -10.02
CA SER A 77 -6.34 1.74 -9.28
C SER A 77 -6.99 0.48 -8.75
N ARG A 78 -6.19 -0.53 -8.47
CA ARG A 78 -6.63 -1.71 -7.71
C ARG A 78 -5.48 -2.29 -6.92
N ILE A 79 -5.80 -2.83 -5.75
CA ILE A 79 -4.91 -3.67 -4.97
C ILE A 79 -5.44 -5.10 -5.07
N VAL A 80 -4.60 -6.03 -5.51
CA VAL A 80 -5.00 -7.41 -5.82
C VAL A 80 -4.12 -8.38 -5.04
N ARG A 81 -4.75 -9.38 -4.41
CA ARG A 81 -4.06 -10.57 -3.90
C ARG A 81 -3.82 -11.53 -5.06
N LYS A 82 -2.57 -11.81 -5.35
CA LYS A 82 -2.15 -12.75 -6.39
C LYS A 82 -2.34 -14.20 -5.92
N ALA A 83 -2.26 -15.15 -6.84
CA ALA A 83 -2.42 -16.57 -6.54
C ALA A 83 -1.37 -17.11 -5.54
N ASP A 84 -0.18 -16.49 -5.50
CA ASP A 84 0.89 -16.80 -4.54
C ASP A 84 0.69 -16.15 -3.15
N GLY A 85 -0.42 -15.42 -2.95
CA GLY A 85 -0.75 -14.74 -1.69
C GLY A 85 -0.15 -13.35 -1.54
N THR A 86 0.75 -12.92 -2.44
CA THR A 86 1.32 -11.57 -2.42
C THR A 86 0.31 -10.51 -2.86
N LEU A 87 0.56 -9.25 -2.51
CA LEU A 87 -0.26 -8.12 -2.95
C LEU A 87 0.48 -7.30 -4.01
N SER A 88 -0.27 -6.78 -4.98
CA SER A 88 0.22 -5.80 -5.94
C SER A 88 -0.78 -4.66 -6.11
N PHE A 89 -0.25 -3.45 -6.24
CA PHE A 89 -0.99 -2.26 -6.66
C PHE A 89 -0.86 -2.12 -8.17
N PHE A 90 -1.96 -1.83 -8.85
CA PHE A 90 -1.98 -1.53 -10.28
C PHE A 90 -2.49 -0.11 -10.47
N ALA A 91 -1.64 0.76 -11.02
CA ALA A 91 -1.96 2.15 -11.37
C ALA A 91 -2.34 2.25 -12.86
N GLN A 92 -3.42 2.95 -13.15
CA GLN A 92 -3.90 3.16 -14.52
C GLN A 92 -4.31 4.61 -14.74
N PRO A 93 -3.37 5.55 -14.80
CA PRO A 93 -3.66 6.96 -14.99
C PRO A 93 -4.20 7.22 -16.40
N ARG A 94 -5.27 8.02 -16.48
CA ARG A 94 -5.88 8.48 -17.75
C ARG A 94 -6.25 7.33 -18.71
N GLY A 95 -6.53 6.13 -18.19
CA GLY A 95 -6.84 4.96 -19.01
C GLY A 95 -5.64 4.34 -19.74
N ALA A 96 -4.40 4.71 -19.38
CA ALA A 96 -3.17 4.08 -19.89
C ALA A 96 -3.11 2.59 -19.49
N PRO A 97 -2.24 1.78 -20.10
CA PRO A 97 -1.97 0.42 -19.63
C PRO A 97 -1.60 0.42 -18.15
N ALA A 98 -2.11 -0.55 -17.39
CA ALA A 98 -1.86 -0.63 -15.96
C ALA A 98 -0.39 -0.96 -15.67
N ALA A 99 0.24 -0.18 -14.80
CA ALA A 99 1.56 -0.46 -14.24
C ALA A 99 1.42 -1.22 -12.92
N GLU A 100 2.15 -2.31 -12.74
CA GLU A 100 2.18 -3.13 -11.52
C GLU A 100 3.28 -2.66 -10.57
N PHE A 101 2.92 -2.55 -9.28
CA PHE A 101 3.84 -2.28 -8.17
C PHE A 101 3.63 -3.36 -7.11
N PRO A 102 4.55 -4.35 -7.00
CA PRO A 102 4.51 -5.34 -5.93
C PRO A 102 4.59 -4.70 -4.54
N MET A 103 3.90 -5.27 -3.55
CA MET A 103 4.01 -4.85 -2.15
C MET A 103 5.43 -5.13 -1.62
N THR A 104 6.00 -4.15 -0.95
CA THR A 104 7.34 -4.22 -0.35
C THR A 104 7.34 -4.09 1.16
N ALA A 105 6.31 -3.49 1.74
CA ALA A 105 6.15 -3.39 3.19
C ALA A 105 4.68 -3.24 3.58
N GLN A 106 4.32 -3.77 4.75
CA GLN A 106 3.00 -3.62 5.35
C GLN A 106 3.08 -3.74 6.86
N ASP A 107 2.25 -2.94 7.56
CA ASP A 107 1.88 -3.14 8.96
C ASP A 107 0.36 -2.93 9.15
N ALA A 108 -0.11 -2.73 10.38
CA ALA A 108 -1.53 -2.58 10.69
C ALA A 108 -2.17 -1.31 10.05
N THR A 109 -1.37 -0.29 9.77
CA THR A 109 -1.82 1.05 9.36
C THR A 109 -1.09 1.61 8.15
N MET A 110 -0.15 0.86 7.57
CA MET A 110 0.66 1.29 6.44
C MET A 110 0.81 0.16 5.42
N ILE A 111 0.86 0.53 4.15
CA ILE A 111 1.23 -0.35 3.05
C ILE A 111 2.09 0.40 2.03
N GLU A 112 3.12 -0.26 1.52
CA GLU A 112 4.02 0.27 0.51
C GLU A 112 4.17 -0.70 -0.65
N PHE A 113 4.18 -0.13 -1.86
CA PHE A 113 4.37 -0.85 -3.12
C PHE A 113 5.53 -0.20 -3.88
N SER A 114 6.33 -1.00 -4.61
CA SER A 114 7.46 -0.47 -5.35
C SER A 114 7.66 -1.16 -6.70
N ASN A 115 8.04 -0.36 -7.71
CA ASN A 115 8.49 -0.83 -9.01
C ASN A 115 9.71 0.00 -9.45
N PRO A 116 10.95 -0.45 -9.16
CA PRO A 116 12.17 0.28 -9.52
C PRO A 116 12.37 0.44 -11.04
N ALA A 117 11.70 -0.38 -11.87
CA ALA A 117 11.78 -0.29 -13.33
C ALA A 117 10.81 0.73 -13.94
N HIS A 118 9.88 1.27 -13.15
CA HIS A 118 8.97 2.35 -13.57
C HIS A 118 9.73 3.68 -13.60
N ASP A 119 9.40 4.59 -14.53
CA ASP A 119 10.06 5.91 -14.59
C ASP A 119 9.68 6.82 -13.43
N TYR A 120 8.39 7.01 -13.17
CA TYR A 120 7.88 7.75 -12.02
C TYR A 120 6.36 7.56 -11.90
N PRO A 121 5.83 7.34 -10.66
CA PRO A 121 6.60 7.02 -9.45
C PRO A 121 7.23 5.63 -9.49
N GLN A 122 8.20 5.36 -8.60
CA GLN A 122 8.76 4.02 -8.36
C GLN A 122 8.29 3.43 -7.03
N ARG A 123 7.74 4.28 -6.14
CA ARG A 123 7.21 3.90 -4.83
C ARG A 123 5.87 4.58 -4.61
N ILE A 124 4.93 3.81 -4.06
CA ILE A 124 3.59 4.26 -3.66
C ILE A 124 3.38 3.79 -2.22
N ARG A 125 3.06 4.70 -1.32
CA ARG A 125 2.85 4.41 0.09
C ARG A 125 1.58 5.04 0.58
N TYR A 126 0.77 4.26 1.32
CA TYR A 126 -0.41 4.73 2.05
C TYR A 126 -0.24 4.44 3.54
N TRP A 127 -0.75 5.33 4.40
CA TRP A 127 -0.83 5.09 5.83
C TRP A 127 -1.98 5.87 6.46
N ARG A 128 -2.40 5.43 7.66
CA ARG A 128 -3.39 6.13 8.48
C ARG A 128 -2.69 6.97 9.52
N GLU A 129 -3.20 8.19 9.71
CA GLU A 129 -2.79 9.09 10.77
C GLU A 129 -4.06 9.70 11.41
N GLY A 130 -4.50 9.10 12.52
CA GLY A 130 -5.82 9.37 13.07
C GLY A 130 -6.93 8.92 12.12
N ASP A 131 -7.83 9.81 11.75
CA ASP A 131 -8.90 9.60 10.77
C ASP A 131 -8.50 9.99 9.33
N HIS A 132 -7.28 10.49 9.11
CA HIS A 132 -6.76 10.84 7.80
C HIS A 132 -6.16 9.63 7.06
N LEU A 133 -6.35 9.59 5.75
CA LEU A 133 -5.59 8.74 4.83
C LEU A 133 -4.46 9.57 4.25
N LYS A 134 -3.22 9.15 4.48
CA LYS A 134 -2.03 9.77 3.88
C LYS A 134 -1.58 8.94 2.69
N ALA A 135 -1.15 9.62 1.63
CA ALA A 135 -0.55 9.00 0.45
C ALA A 135 0.75 9.69 0.08
N ARG A 136 1.72 8.94 -0.40
CA ARG A 136 2.99 9.45 -0.92
C ARG A 136 3.44 8.64 -2.11
N ILE A 137 3.89 9.32 -3.15
CA ILE A 137 4.63 8.73 -4.25
C ILE A 137 6.03 9.33 -4.31
N SER A 138 7.02 8.57 -4.79
CA SER A 138 8.41 9.03 -4.90
C SER A 138 9.23 8.18 -5.88
N LEU A 139 10.49 8.54 -6.13
CA LEU A 139 11.49 7.61 -6.62
C LEU A 139 11.86 6.58 -5.55
N ILE A 140 12.58 5.51 -5.94
CA ILE A 140 12.92 4.40 -5.05
C ILE A 140 13.82 4.84 -3.88
N ASP A 141 14.66 5.85 -4.07
CA ASP A 141 15.51 6.45 -3.04
C ASP A 141 14.76 7.45 -2.13
N GLY A 142 13.46 7.66 -2.38
CA GLY A 142 12.62 8.62 -1.65
C GLY A 142 12.68 10.04 -2.17
N SER A 143 13.49 10.34 -3.17
CA SER A 143 13.55 11.66 -3.81
C SER A 143 12.31 11.94 -4.66
N ARG A 144 12.08 13.22 -5.00
CA ARG A 144 10.90 13.71 -5.74
C ARG A 144 9.57 13.30 -5.08
N PRO A 145 9.37 13.49 -3.77
CA PRO A 145 8.13 13.10 -3.12
C PRO A 145 6.97 14.01 -3.56
N VAL A 146 5.80 13.40 -3.72
CA VAL A 146 4.50 14.09 -3.74
C VAL A 146 3.64 13.44 -2.67
N GLU A 147 2.99 14.25 -1.84
CA GLU A 147 2.21 13.77 -0.70
C GLU A 147 0.80 14.35 -0.72
N TRP A 148 -0.15 13.57 -0.22
CA TRP A 148 -1.53 13.96 0.01
C TRP A 148 -1.91 13.67 1.45
N ASP A 149 -2.72 14.56 1.99
CA ASP A 149 -3.33 14.46 3.31
C ASP A 149 -4.85 14.52 3.14
N TYR A 150 -5.45 13.35 3.13
CA TYR A 150 -6.87 13.20 2.86
C TYR A 150 -7.68 13.09 4.14
N ALA A 151 -8.68 13.96 4.32
CA ALA A 151 -9.74 13.77 5.28
C ALA A 151 -10.88 12.90 4.70
N PRO A 152 -11.67 12.22 5.54
CA PRO A 152 -12.89 11.57 5.07
C PRO A 152 -13.84 12.57 4.41
N MET A 153 -14.37 12.23 3.22
CA MET A 153 -15.48 13.01 2.66
C MET A 153 -16.69 12.91 3.58
N ARG A 154 -17.22 14.04 3.99
CA ARG A 154 -18.52 14.09 4.69
C ARG A 154 -19.61 14.11 3.62
N GLY A 155 -20.56 13.17 3.69
CA GLY A 155 -21.76 13.23 2.88
C GLY A 155 -22.56 14.47 3.26
N ASP A 156 -23.09 15.17 2.25
CA ASP A 156 -24.08 16.23 2.42
C ASP A 156 -25.38 15.65 2.98
#